data_92e8ef5fe63989cc60749a102049272d
#
_entry.id   92e8ef5fe63989cc60749a102049272d
#
_cell.length_a   1.000
_cell.length_b   1.000
_cell.length_c   1.000
_cell.angle_alpha   90.00
_cell.angle_beta   90.00
_cell.angle_gamma   90.00
#
_symmetry.space_group_name_H-M   'P 1'
#
loop_
_entity.id
_entity.type
_entity.pdbx_description
1 polymer ?
#
loop_
_entity_poly.entity_id
_entity_poly.type
_entity_poly.pdbx_seq_one_letter_code
_entity_poly.pdbx_strand_id
1 'polypeptide(L)'
;MRRRRIAVLALLVALLASPPLGITRATAGAAAGCSFSDVDAAAPMALVLSGGGAKGAYEAGVAATFVEEGLPIRLVAGSSAGALNAAMIASGRADRLDALWRGVTREQVYSLRLPLFLAGFLPGWLTLLVLNETKALFDPTPLRDLITASLDFESIRTSPIRLVVTATDLVRREKRVFDNRTVTVDALMAASAVPGLFPPVEVDGAMLVDGGLTGRAPVLEALEADASLGRAVVVMSYAPTERGAEPTTMRRALEESFELIMIQQIRRDTELARLRHPAVDVQLLTPSSPLLLRPLDFDADAMARLLALGRADAHACLQAWGRR
;
A
#
# COMPACT_ATOMS: atom_id res chain seq x y z
N MET A 1 -24.58 -2.11 -57.49
CA MET A 1 -24.85 -1.90 -56.06
C MET A 1 -25.13 -3.19 -55.25
N ARG A 2 -25.52 -4.29 -55.83
CA ARG A 2 -25.82 -5.57 -55.11
C ARG A 2 -24.56 -6.33 -54.63
N ARG A 3 -23.45 -6.28 -55.34
CA ARG A 3 -22.22 -7.04 -54.98
C ARG A 3 -21.44 -6.51 -53.74
N ARG A 4 -21.58 -5.23 -53.41
CA ARG A 4 -20.93 -4.67 -52.20
C ARG A 4 -21.66 -5.00 -50.90
N ARG A 5 -22.96 -5.28 -50.92
CA ARG A 5 -23.73 -5.66 -49.72
C ARG A 5 -23.51 -7.11 -49.30
N ILE A 6 -23.15 -7.99 -50.20
CA ILE A 6 -22.87 -9.41 -49.90
C ILE A 6 -21.47 -9.55 -49.23
N ALA A 7 -20.49 -8.74 -49.60
CA ALA A 7 -19.15 -8.75 -49.00
C ALA A 7 -19.16 -8.28 -47.53
N VAL A 8 -20.00 -7.30 -47.19
CA VAL A 8 -20.12 -6.80 -45.81
C VAL A 8 -20.83 -7.79 -44.90
N LEU A 9 -21.81 -8.51 -45.43
CA LEU A 9 -22.54 -9.54 -44.65
C LEU A 9 -21.68 -10.78 -44.40
N ALA A 10 -20.82 -11.16 -45.34
CA ALA A 10 -19.87 -12.27 -45.17
C ALA A 10 -18.76 -11.95 -44.13
N LEU A 11 -18.35 -10.68 -44.01
CA LEU A 11 -17.36 -10.25 -43.01
C LEU A 11 -17.94 -10.23 -41.59
N LEU A 12 -19.22 -9.89 -41.44
CA LEU A 12 -19.94 -9.89 -40.15
C LEU A 12 -20.25 -11.32 -39.63
N VAL A 13 -20.48 -12.28 -40.51
CA VAL A 13 -20.69 -13.67 -40.11
C VAL A 13 -19.37 -14.37 -39.74
N ALA A 14 -18.23 -13.98 -40.34
CA ALA A 14 -16.94 -14.52 -39.97
C ALA A 14 -16.45 -14.01 -38.59
N LEU A 15 -16.92 -12.85 -38.10
CA LEU A 15 -16.62 -12.30 -36.77
C LEU A 15 -17.43 -12.99 -35.65
N LEU A 16 -18.53 -13.69 -35.97
CA LEU A 16 -19.37 -14.39 -35.00
C LEU A 16 -19.03 -15.88 -34.85
N ALA A 17 -18.14 -16.42 -35.66
CA ALA A 17 -17.71 -17.82 -35.65
C ALA A 17 -16.33 -18.05 -35.01
N SER A 18 -15.84 -17.10 -34.25
CA SER A 18 -14.62 -17.34 -33.46
C SER A 18 -14.96 -18.31 -32.31
N PRO A 19 -14.22 -19.44 -32.16
CA PRO A 19 -14.41 -20.31 -31.00
C PRO A 19 -14.19 -19.47 -29.70
N PRO A 20 -14.90 -19.80 -28.61
CA PRO A 20 -14.67 -19.10 -27.33
C PRO A 20 -13.20 -19.22 -27.02
N LEU A 21 -12.54 -18.07 -26.85
CA LEU A 21 -11.20 -17.99 -26.31
C LEU A 21 -11.19 -18.84 -25.04
N GLY A 22 -10.51 -19.97 -25.11
CA GLY A 22 -10.36 -20.86 -23.97
C GLY A 22 -9.83 -20.00 -22.83
N ILE A 23 -10.60 -19.93 -21.75
CA ILE A 23 -10.14 -19.42 -20.48
C ILE A 23 -9.03 -20.39 -20.07
N THR A 24 -7.81 -20.10 -20.49
CA THR A 24 -6.64 -20.70 -19.87
C THR A 24 -6.76 -20.36 -18.39
N ARG A 25 -7.12 -21.36 -17.58
CA ARG A 25 -6.92 -21.30 -16.13
C ARG A 25 -5.52 -20.76 -15.95
N ALA A 26 -5.41 -19.53 -15.46
CA ALA A 26 -4.15 -19.03 -14.97
C ALA A 26 -3.69 -20.04 -13.93
N THR A 27 -2.68 -20.81 -14.27
CA THR A 27 -1.92 -21.56 -13.26
C THR A 27 -1.52 -20.53 -12.25
N ALA A 28 -1.90 -20.72 -10.99
CA ALA A 28 -1.49 -19.86 -9.90
C ALA A 28 0.02 -19.71 -10.02
N GLY A 29 0.46 -18.54 -10.51
CA GLY A 29 1.87 -18.22 -10.58
C GLY A 29 2.39 -18.29 -9.16
N ALA A 30 3.52 -18.94 -8.94
CA ALA A 30 4.16 -18.92 -7.64
C ALA A 30 4.27 -17.46 -7.18
N ALA A 31 3.93 -17.20 -5.91
CA ALA A 31 4.06 -15.87 -5.33
C ALA A 31 5.45 -15.34 -5.67
N ALA A 32 5.51 -14.29 -6.49
CA ALA A 32 6.77 -13.81 -6.99
C ALA A 32 7.52 -13.17 -5.82
N GLY A 33 8.66 -13.71 -5.43
CA GLY A 33 9.54 -13.10 -4.45
C GLY A 33 9.81 -13.88 -3.17
N CYS A 34 9.09 -14.97 -2.87
CA CYS A 34 9.49 -15.85 -1.76
C CYS A 34 10.57 -16.83 -2.23
N SER A 35 11.82 -16.41 -2.12
CA SER A 35 12.98 -17.31 -2.30
C SER A 35 13.45 -17.83 -0.93
N PHE A 36 13.95 -19.08 -0.93
CA PHE A 36 14.45 -19.71 0.30
C PHE A 36 15.86 -19.23 0.59
N SER A 37 16.07 -18.75 1.80
CA SER A 37 17.39 -18.65 2.38
C SER A 37 17.53 -19.73 3.46
N ASP A 38 18.76 -20.09 3.79
CA ASP A 38 19.10 -21.05 4.86
C ASP A 38 18.92 -20.43 6.27
N VAL A 39 18.23 -19.31 6.38
CA VAL A 39 17.96 -18.63 7.66
C VAL A 39 16.95 -19.44 8.46
N ASP A 40 17.25 -19.65 9.73
CA ASP A 40 16.37 -20.31 10.69
C ASP A 40 14.94 -19.76 10.63
N ALA A 41 13.95 -20.64 10.55
CA ALA A 41 12.54 -20.26 10.57
C ALA A 41 12.14 -19.49 11.86
N ALA A 42 12.86 -19.72 12.96
CA ALA A 42 12.68 -19.03 14.23
C ALA A 42 13.40 -17.68 14.33
N ALA A 43 14.15 -17.27 13.29
CA ALA A 43 14.86 -15.99 13.31
C ALA A 43 13.89 -14.81 13.46
N PRO A 44 14.18 -13.85 14.36
CA PRO A 44 13.37 -12.66 14.53
C PRO A 44 13.16 -11.92 13.20
N MET A 45 11.91 -11.55 12.91
CA MET A 45 11.53 -11.02 11.60
C MET A 45 11.00 -9.59 11.70
N ALA A 46 11.39 -8.76 10.72
CA ALA A 46 10.69 -7.51 10.39
C ALA A 46 9.66 -7.75 9.28
N LEU A 47 8.45 -7.25 9.48
CA LEU A 47 7.43 -7.14 8.44
C LEU A 47 7.30 -5.68 8.02
N VAL A 48 7.62 -5.40 6.75
CA VAL A 48 7.67 -4.03 6.21
C VAL A 48 6.57 -3.86 5.16
N LEU A 49 5.67 -2.90 5.39
CA LEU A 49 4.46 -2.69 4.61
C LEU A 49 4.56 -1.38 3.82
N SER A 50 4.51 -1.47 2.50
CA SER A 50 4.75 -0.32 1.61
C SER A 50 3.57 0.66 1.52
N GLY A 51 2.36 0.20 1.88
CA GLY A 51 1.13 0.98 1.72
C GLY A 51 0.67 1.04 0.25
N GLY A 52 -0.21 1.98 -0.04
CA GLY A 52 -0.78 2.13 -1.39
C GLY A 52 -2.26 2.49 -1.37
N GLY A 53 -2.73 3.19 -0.33
CA GLY A 53 -4.15 3.49 -0.15
C GLY A 53 -4.97 2.21 -0.06
N ALA A 54 -6.04 2.08 -0.84
CA ALA A 54 -6.91 0.90 -0.87
C ALA A 54 -6.16 -0.42 -1.21
N LYS A 55 -5.03 -0.36 -1.94
CA LYS A 55 -4.16 -1.52 -2.19
C LYS A 55 -3.54 -2.08 -0.88
N GLY A 56 -3.55 -1.32 0.21
CA GLY A 56 -3.16 -1.78 1.55
C GLY A 56 -3.98 -2.95 2.10
N ALA A 57 -5.15 -3.23 1.53
CA ALA A 57 -5.93 -4.44 1.82
C ALA A 57 -5.15 -5.73 1.47
N TYR A 58 -4.37 -5.73 0.39
CA TYR A 58 -3.48 -6.84 0.04
C TYR A 58 -2.44 -7.09 1.15
N GLU A 59 -1.77 -6.02 1.60
CA GLU A 59 -0.77 -6.10 2.68
C GLU A 59 -1.39 -6.57 3.99
N ALA A 60 -2.61 -6.12 4.30
CA ALA A 60 -3.35 -6.57 5.46
C ALA A 60 -3.63 -8.08 5.42
N GLY A 61 -3.98 -8.62 4.24
CA GLY A 61 -4.15 -10.06 4.03
C GLY A 61 -2.86 -10.85 4.27
N VAL A 62 -1.74 -10.36 3.76
CA VAL A 62 -0.41 -10.96 4.02
C VAL A 62 -0.07 -10.90 5.51
N ALA A 63 -0.20 -9.73 6.11
CA ALA A 63 0.17 -9.50 7.51
C ALA A 63 -0.67 -10.32 8.49
N ALA A 64 -2.00 -10.35 8.28
CA ALA A 64 -2.90 -11.16 9.09
C ALA A 64 -2.52 -12.64 9.05
N THR A 65 -2.23 -13.18 7.85
CA THR A 65 -1.79 -14.57 7.69
C THR A 65 -0.48 -14.83 8.44
N PHE A 66 0.51 -13.95 8.33
CA PHE A 66 1.80 -14.14 9.00
C PHE A 66 1.66 -14.12 10.53
N VAL A 67 0.76 -13.28 11.07
CA VAL A 67 0.45 -13.26 12.51
C VAL A 67 -0.31 -14.52 12.93
N GLU A 68 -1.32 -14.93 12.19
CA GLU A 68 -2.13 -16.13 12.43
C GLU A 68 -1.28 -17.41 12.42
N GLU A 69 -0.30 -17.51 11.55
CA GLU A 69 0.64 -18.63 11.45
C GLU A 69 1.79 -18.56 12.48
N GLY A 70 1.75 -17.56 13.36
CA GLY A 70 2.69 -17.45 14.49
C GLY A 70 4.13 -17.15 14.09
N LEU A 71 4.35 -16.46 12.98
CA LEU A 71 5.71 -16.08 12.59
C LEU A 71 6.37 -15.18 13.65
N PRO A 72 7.68 -15.28 13.84
CA PRO A 72 8.41 -14.55 14.88
C PRO A 72 8.58 -13.06 14.53
N ILE A 73 7.45 -12.36 14.31
CA ILE A 73 7.41 -10.92 14.00
C ILE A 73 7.84 -10.14 15.23
N ARG A 74 9.02 -9.56 15.19
CA ARG A 74 9.58 -8.73 16.25
C ARG A 74 9.43 -7.24 15.97
N LEU A 75 9.36 -6.87 14.69
CA LEU A 75 9.23 -5.51 14.25
C LEU A 75 8.24 -5.41 13.08
N VAL A 76 7.40 -4.39 13.12
CA VAL A 76 6.55 -4.00 11.99
C VAL A 76 6.88 -2.58 11.56
N ALA A 77 7.03 -2.36 10.26
CA ALA A 77 7.35 -1.05 9.73
C ALA A 77 6.40 -0.70 8.58
N GLY A 78 6.09 0.59 8.41
CA GLY A 78 5.22 0.99 7.32
C GLY A 78 5.18 2.46 7.01
N SER A 79 4.68 2.77 5.82
CA SER A 79 4.38 4.09 5.30
C SER A 79 2.98 4.12 4.73
N SER A 80 2.28 5.27 4.77
CA SER A 80 0.92 5.41 4.24
C SER A 80 -0.06 4.39 4.85
N ALA A 81 -0.89 3.73 4.06
CA ALA A 81 -1.76 2.64 4.53
C ALA A 81 -0.98 1.50 5.21
N GLY A 82 0.29 1.27 4.83
CA GLY A 82 1.18 0.31 5.50
C GLY A 82 1.51 0.71 6.93
N ALA A 83 1.61 2.01 7.23
CA ALA A 83 1.79 2.50 8.60
C ALA A 83 0.57 2.20 9.49
N LEU A 84 -0.64 2.31 8.91
CA LEU A 84 -1.89 1.98 9.62
C LEU A 84 -1.98 0.47 9.91
N ASN A 85 -1.66 -0.37 8.92
CA ASN A 85 -1.59 -1.81 9.10
C ASN A 85 -0.54 -2.20 10.15
N ALA A 86 0.66 -1.60 10.09
CA ALA A 86 1.73 -1.84 11.06
C ALA A 86 1.31 -1.43 12.49
N ALA A 87 0.63 -0.28 12.64
CA ALA A 87 0.12 0.18 13.93
C ALA A 87 -0.96 -0.76 14.49
N MET A 88 -1.83 -1.32 13.63
CA MET A 88 -2.82 -2.34 14.03
C MET A 88 -2.13 -3.60 14.58
N ILE A 89 -1.08 -4.08 13.93
CA ILE A 89 -0.31 -5.24 14.39
C ILE A 89 0.38 -4.93 15.72
N ALA A 90 1.07 -3.78 15.81
CA ALA A 90 1.76 -3.36 17.03
C ALA A 90 0.79 -3.15 18.21
N SER A 91 -0.46 -2.75 17.96
CA SER A 91 -1.50 -2.64 19.00
C SER A 91 -2.12 -3.98 19.44
N GLY A 92 -1.64 -5.11 18.89
CA GLY A 92 -2.21 -6.43 19.16
C GLY A 92 -3.57 -6.68 18.51
N ARG A 93 -3.94 -5.89 17.49
CA ARG A 93 -5.23 -5.96 16.80
C ARG A 93 -5.14 -6.47 15.36
N ALA A 94 -4.14 -7.30 15.07
CA ALA A 94 -3.97 -7.91 13.75
C ALA A 94 -5.20 -8.73 13.31
N ASP A 95 -5.89 -9.36 14.23
CA ASP A 95 -7.15 -10.09 14.05
C ASP A 95 -8.29 -9.24 13.48
N ARG A 96 -8.22 -7.91 13.64
CA ARG A 96 -9.22 -6.97 13.16
C ARG A 96 -8.93 -6.42 11.76
N LEU A 97 -7.74 -6.68 11.21
CA LEU A 97 -7.35 -6.17 9.88
C LEU A 97 -8.35 -6.58 8.80
N ASP A 98 -8.76 -7.85 8.77
CA ASP A 98 -9.68 -8.36 7.76
C ASP A 98 -11.05 -7.63 7.84
N ALA A 99 -11.61 -7.53 9.04
CA ALA A 99 -12.90 -6.85 9.26
C ALA A 99 -12.82 -5.35 8.94
N LEU A 100 -11.72 -4.70 9.33
CA LEU A 100 -11.49 -3.28 9.03
C LEU A 100 -11.47 -3.02 7.53
N TRP A 101 -10.65 -3.76 6.77
CA TRP A 101 -10.51 -3.54 5.34
C TRP A 101 -11.76 -3.95 4.54
N ARG A 102 -12.56 -4.91 5.01
CA ARG A 102 -13.87 -5.23 4.41
C ARG A 102 -14.92 -4.16 4.67
N GLY A 103 -14.82 -3.46 5.79
CA GLY A 103 -15.81 -2.49 6.23
C GLY A 103 -15.48 -1.05 5.88
N VAL A 104 -14.21 -0.72 5.55
CA VAL A 104 -13.83 0.65 5.28
C VAL A 104 -14.39 1.14 3.95
N THR A 105 -14.99 2.33 3.97
CA THR A 105 -15.53 2.99 2.78
C THR A 105 -14.77 4.29 2.50
N ARG A 106 -14.95 4.82 1.30
CA ARG A 106 -14.35 6.10 0.91
C ARG A 106 -14.72 7.22 1.89
N GLU A 107 -15.97 7.26 2.31
CA GLU A 107 -16.52 8.28 3.22
C GLU A 107 -15.91 8.22 4.61
N GLN A 108 -15.39 7.06 5.02
CA GLN A 108 -14.65 6.88 6.28
C GLN A 108 -13.16 7.24 6.16
N VAL A 109 -12.66 7.46 4.96
CA VAL A 109 -11.27 7.85 4.72
C VAL A 109 -11.17 9.33 4.40
N TYR A 110 -12.05 9.84 3.52
CA TYR A 110 -12.02 11.25 3.13
C TYR A 110 -13.37 11.76 2.63
N SER A 111 -13.54 13.08 2.73
CA SER A 111 -14.63 13.81 2.08
C SER A 111 -14.08 14.92 1.19
N LEU A 112 -14.87 15.36 0.21
CA LEU A 112 -14.51 16.51 -0.61
C LEU A 112 -14.67 17.79 0.22
N ARG A 113 -13.66 18.65 0.23
CA ARG A 113 -13.72 19.94 0.92
C ARG A 113 -14.83 20.81 0.34
N LEU A 114 -15.66 21.38 1.21
CA LEU A 114 -16.81 22.21 0.83
C LEU A 114 -16.44 23.36 -0.14
N PRO A 115 -15.34 24.12 0.06
CA PRO A 115 -14.94 25.16 -0.89
C PRO A 115 -14.67 24.63 -2.30
N LEU A 116 -14.11 23.44 -2.44
CA LEU A 116 -13.84 22.79 -3.73
C LEU A 116 -15.12 22.24 -4.37
N PHE A 117 -16.02 21.68 -3.56
CA PHE A 117 -17.34 21.29 -4.04
C PHE A 117 -18.08 22.50 -4.64
N LEU A 118 -18.09 23.62 -3.93
CA LEU A 118 -18.73 24.86 -4.40
C LEU A 118 -17.99 25.46 -5.61
N ALA A 119 -16.65 25.37 -5.66
CA ALA A 119 -15.86 25.86 -6.77
C ALA A 119 -16.18 25.14 -8.10
N GLY A 120 -16.68 23.90 -8.05
CA GLY A 120 -17.15 23.15 -9.22
C GLY A 120 -18.32 23.80 -9.96
N PHE A 121 -19.04 24.72 -9.32
CA PHE A 121 -20.12 25.51 -9.93
C PHE A 121 -19.66 26.88 -10.46
N LEU A 122 -18.36 27.23 -10.26
CA LEU A 122 -17.79 28.49 -10.72
C LEU A 122 -17.26 28.39 -12.15
N PRO A 123 -17.13 29.53 -12.88
CA PRO A 123 -16.37 29.59 -14.11
C PRO A 123 -14.95 29.03 -13.93
N GLY A 124 -14.42 28.31 -14.92
CA GLY A 124 -13.17 27.54 -14.80
C GLY A 124 -11.96 28.32 -14.28
N TRP A 125 -11.82 29.61 -14.63
CA TRP A 125 -10.75 30.46 -14.12
C TRP A 125 -10.85 30.76 -12.62
N LEU A 126 -12.08 30.91 -12.07
CA LEU A 126 -12.32 31.05 -10.64
C LEU A 126 -12.06 29.73 -9.91
N THR A 127 -12.44 28.60 -10.50
CA THR A 127 -12.12 27.27 -9.98
C THR A 127 -10.60 27.08 -9.84
N LEU A 128 -9.83 27.51 -10.84
CA LEU A 128 -8.36 27.46 -10.80
C LEU A 128 -7.77 28.32 -9.69
N LEU A 129 -8.34 29.52 -9.43
CA LEU A 129 -7.91 30.36 -8.31
C LEU A 129 -8.16 29.67 -6.97
N VAL A 130 -9.34 29.08 -6.76
CA VAL A 130 -9.66 28.33 -5.53
C VAL A 130 -8.70 27.14 -5.36
N LEU A 131 -8.41 26.41 -6.42
CA LEU A 131 -7.45 25.29 -6.39
C LEU A 131 -6.05 25.76 -6.00
N ASN A 132 -5.60 26.91 -6.50
CA ASN A 132 -4.28 27.46 -6.20
C ASN A 132 -4.12 27.84 -4.72
N GLU A 133 -5.18 28.31 -4.07
CA GLU A 133 -5.19 28.68 -2.65
C GLU A 133 -5.44 27.49 -1.71
N THR A 134 -5.77 26.33 -2.26
CA THR A 134 -6.16 25.17 -1.47
C THR A 134 -4.94 24.29 -1.15
N LYS A 135 -4.73 23.96 0.12
CA LYS A 135 -3.64 23.07 0.56
C LYS A 135 -3.84 21.61 0.13
N ALA A 136 -5.08 21.18 -0.11
CA ALA A 136 -5.41 19.78 -0.47
C ALA A 136 -6.83 19.66 -1.01
N LEU A 137 -7.10 18.59 -1.77
CA LEU A 137 -8.41 18.29 -2.35
C LEU A 137 -9.40 17.75 -1.33
N PHE A 138 -8.94 16.92 -0.39
CA PHE A 138 -9.80 16.20 0.53
C PHE A 138 -9.63 16.65 1.98
N ASP A 139 -10.71 16.48 2.74
CA ASP A 139 -10.72 16.56 4.19
C ASP A 139 -10.47 15.15 4.76
N PRO A 140 -9.37 14.93 5.53
CA PRO A 140 -9.05 13.64 6.10
C PRO A 140 -9.62 13.43 7.51
N THR A 141 -10.55 14.27 7.97
CA THR A 141 -11.19 14.12 9.30
C THR A 141 -11.77 12.72 9.50
N PRO A 142 -12.49 12.10 8.52
CA PRO A 142 -13.00 10.76 8.69
C PRO A 142 -11.89 9.72 8.94
N LEU A 143 -10.73 9.84 8.27
CA LEU A 143 -9.60 8.95 8.53
C LEU A 143 -9.05 9.12 9.95
N ARG A 144 -8.98 10.34 10.46
CA ARG A 144 -8.58 10.62 11.84
C ARG A 144 -9.50 9.90 12.84
N ASP A 145 -10.81 9.99 12.63
CA ASP A 145 -11.81 9.35 13.47
C ASP A 145 -11.67 7.82 13.40
N LEU A 146 -11.46 7.27 12.21
CA LEU A 146 -11.23 5.85 12.00
C LEU A 146 -9.96 5.35 12.74
N ILE A 147 -8.84 6.07 12.63
CA ILE A 147 -7.59 5.76 13.34
C ILE A 147 -7.83 5.78 14.86
N THR A 148 -8.47 6.82 15.35
CA THR A 148 -8.74 6.99 16.79
C THR A 148 -9.63 5.88 17.34
N ALA A 149 -10.63 5.45 16.58
CA ALA A 149 -11.53 4.36 16.98
C ALA A 149 -10.88 2.97 16.86
N SER A 150 -9.93 2.79 15.94
CA SER A 150 -9.35 1.49 15.62
C SER A 150 -8.12 1.14 16.44
N LEU A 151 -7.34 2.12 16.89
CA LEU A 151 -6.06 1.92 17.55
C LEU A 151 -6.10 2.20 19.06
N ASP A 152 -5.32 1.44 19.77
CA ASP A 152 -5.00 1.66 21.19
C ASP A 152 -3.51 2.03 21.30
N PHE A 153 -3.23 3.31 21.49
CA PHE A 153 -1.85 3.83 21.55
C PHE A 153 -1.12 3.39 22.81
N GLU A 154 -1.82 3.07 23.90
CA GLU A 154 -1.17 2.51 25.09
C GLU A 154 -0.72 1.07 24.84
N SER A 155 -1.54 0.27 24.17
CA SER A 155 -1.13 -1.06 23.71
C SER A 155 0.06 -1.01 22.75
N ILE A 156 0.11 -0.02 21.85
CA ILE A 156 1.30 0.18 20.98
C ILE A 156 2.54 0.48 21.81
N ARG A 157 2.43 1.38 22.80
CA ARG A 157 3.56 1.83 23.62
C ARG A 157 4.21 0.70 24.43
N THR A 158 3.38 -0.22 24.89
CA THR A 158 3.79 -1.38 25.72
C THR A 158 3.98 -2.66 24.92
N SER A 159 3.80 -2.61 23.61
CA SER A 159 3.87 -3.77 22.72
C SER A 159 5.26 -4.41 22.71
N PRO A 160 5.35 -5.76 22.72
CA PRO A 160 6.59 -6.47 22.46
C PRO A 160 7.03 -6.37 21.00
N ILE A 161 6.13 -6.01 20.07
CA ILE A 161 6.41 -5.79 18.66
C ILE A 161 6.84 -4.32 18.48
N ARG A 162 8.04 -4.11 17.96
CA ARG A 162 8.52 -2.77 17.62
C ARG A 162 7.75 -2.21 16.43
N LEU A 163 7.42 -0.93 16.50
CA LEU A 163 6.78 -0.19 15.42
C LEU A 163 7.75 0.83 14.83
N VAL A 164 7.79 0.90 13.50
CA VAL A 164 8.48 1.96 12.75
C VAL A 164 7.49 2.55 11.74
N VAL A 165 7.19 3.83 11.89
CA VAL A 165 6.34 4.59 10.97
C VAL A 165 7.16 5.73 10.38
N THR A 166 7.05 5.95 9.08
CA THR A 166 7.76 7.02 8.39
C THR A 166 6.81 8.07 7.84
N ALA A 167 7.23 9.33 7.98
CA ALA A 167 6.67 10.50 7.31
C ALA A 167 7.79 11.32 6.67
N THR A 168 7.44 12.32 5.88
CA THR A 168 8.40 13.21 5.21
C THR A 168 8.26 14.63 5.71
N ASP A 169 9.34 15.22 6.24
CA ASP A 169 9.41 16.66 6.52
C ASP A 169 9.64 17.42 5.20
N LEU A 170 8.64 18.17 4.78
CA LEU A 170 8.70 18.94 3.52
C LEU A 170 9.68 20.10 3.60
N VAL A 171 9.85 20.70 4.77
CA VAL A 171 10.69 21.91 4.96
C VAL A 171 12.16 21.51 5.06
N ARG A 172 12.46 20.50 5.89
CA ARG A 172 13.82 19.99 6.03
C ARG A 172 14.24 19.03 4.93
N ARG A 173 13.28 18.54 4.13
CA ARG A 173 13.49 17.56 3.03
C ARG A 173 14.11 16.26 3.52
N GLU A 174 13.67 15.78 4.66
CA GLU A 174 14.19 14.58 5.30
C GLU A 174 13.08 13.62 5.74
N LYS A 175 13.46 12.39 5.99
CA LYS A 175 12.58 11.38 6.56
C LYS A 175 12.40 11.62 8.06
N ARG A 176 11.17 11.53 8.53
CA ARG A 176 10.84 11.49 9.96
C ARG A 176 10.40 10.10 10.34
N VAL A 177 10.94 9.56 11.40
CA VAL A 177 10.64 8.22 11.91
C VAL A 177 9.95 8.33 13.26
N PHE A 178 8.89 7.55 13.43
CA PHE A 178 8.15 7.40 14.69
C PHE A 178 8.21 5.92 15.12
N ASP A 179 8.33 5.70 16.42
CA ASP A 179 8.35 4.40 17.06
C ASP A 179 7.15 4.21 18.00
N ASN A 180 7.13 3.11 18.76
CA ASN A 180 6.09 2.81 19.74
C ASN A 180 5.82 3.94 20.74
N ARG A 181 6.83 4.76 21.09
CA ARG A 181 6.72 5.83 22.09
C ARG A 181 6.28 7.15 21.49
N THR A 182 6.65 7.39 20.24
CA THR A 182 6.48 8.68 19.56
C THR A 182 5.32 8.69 18.58
N VAL A 183 4.76 7.52 18.22
CA VAL A 183 3.61 7.43 17.34
C VAL A 183 2.35 8.00 18.00
N THR A 184 1.65 8.85 17.27
CA THR A 184 0.38 9.48 17.67
C THR A 184 -0.62 9.40 16.50
N VAL A 185 -1.86 9.80 16.74
CA VAL A 185 -2.84 9.99 15.65
C VAL A 185 -2.28 10.93 14.59
N ASP A 186 -1.68 12.05 15.00
CA ASP A 186 -1.11 13.03 14.06
C ASP A 186 0.08 12.47 13.28
N ALA A 187 0.92 11.65 13.91
CA ALA A 187 2.01 10.96 13.22
C ALA A 187 1.49 10.00 12.13
N LEU A 188 0.43 9.24 12.41
CA LEU A 188 -0.20 8.34 11.43
C LEU A 188 -0.94 9.11 10.33
N MET A 189 -1.61 10.22 10.68
CA MET A 189 -2.19 11.13 9.72
C MET A 189 -1.13 11.71 8.78
N ALA A 190 0.02 12.15 9.33
CA ALA A 190 1.15 12.65 8.56
C ALA A 190 1.72 11.57 7.62
N ALA A 191 1.94 10.35 8.15
CA ALA A 191 2.43 9.21 7.38
C ALA A 191 1.55 8.85 6.17
N SER A 192 0.25 9.27 6.20
CA SER A 192 -0.75 8.99 5.17
C SER A 192 -1.16 10.24 4.37
N ALA A 193 -0.55 11.42 4.64
CA ALA A 193 -0.90 12.69 4.03
C ALA A 193 -0.26 12.87 2.65
N VAL A 194 -0.80 12.21 1.62
CA VAL A 194 -0.31 12.31 0.24
C VAL A 194 -0.47 13.76 -0.27
N PRO A 195 0.64 14.43 -0.67
CA PRO A 195 0.59 15.82 -1.11
C PRO A 195 -0.40 16.07 -2.25
N GLY A 196 -1.13 17.18 -2.14
CA GLY A 196 -2.19 17.55 -3.07
C GLY A 196 -3.53 16.86 -2.79
N LEU A 197 -3.53 15.62 -2.27
CA LEU A 197 -4.75 14.92 -1.89
C LEU A 197 -5.16 15.28 -0.45
N PHE A 198 -4.23 15.19 0.50
CA PHE A 198 -4.43 15.52 1.90
C PHE A 198 -3.53 16.68 2.35
N PRO A 199 -3.99 17.50 3.31
CA PRO A 199 -3.17 18.59 3.81
C PRO A 199 -1.97 18.05 4.59
N PRO A 200 -0.81 18.75 4.55
CA PRO A 200 0.28 18.45 5.46
C PRO A 200 -0.16 18.53 6.93
N VAL A 201 0.41 17.70 7.77
CA VAL A 201 0.10 17.62 9.20
C VAL A 201 1.28 18.19 9.99
N GLU A 202 1.01 19.09 10.94
CA GLU A 202 2.03 19.59 11.85
C GLU A 202 2.21 18.62 13.02
N VAL A 203 3.44 18.11 13.20
CA VAL A 203 3.82 17.26 14.33
C VAL A 203 5.12 17.78 14.89
N ASP A 204 5.16 18.11 16.18
CA ASP A 204 6.34 18.66 16.88
C ASP A 204 7.00 19.84 16.14
N GLY A 205 6.19 20.76 15.59
CA GLY A 205 6.65 21.93 14.85
C GLY A 205 7.22 21.63 13.45
N ALA A 206 7.08 20.41 12.95
CA ALA A 206 7.46 20.02 11.59
C ALA A 206 6.22 19.81 10.71
N MET A 207 6.27 20.32 9.47
CA MET A 207 5.23 20.11 8.46
C MET A 207 5.47 18.80 7.72
N LEU A 208 4.72 17.78 8.07
CA LEU A 208 4.91 16.42 7.59
C LEU A 208 3.85 16.00 6.56
N VAL A 209 4.28 15.16 5.64
CA VAL A 209 3.45 14.51 4.62
C VAL A 209 3.79 13.03 4.51
N ASP A 210 3.11 12.32 3.61
CA ASP A 210 3.26 10.87 3.38
C ASP A 210 4.74 10.45 3.30
N GLY A 211 5.07 9.40 4.05
CA GLY A 211 6.43 8.87 4.11
C GLY A 211 6.93 8.29 2.79
N GLY A 212 6.00 7.97 1.88
CA GLY A 212 6.33 7.46 0.56
C GLY A 212 7.19 8.39 -0.30
N LEU A 213 7.29 9.68 0.01
CA LEU A 213 8.18 10.60 -0.70
C LEU A 213 9.67 10.35 -0.42
N THR A 214 10.02 9.93 0.80
CA THR A 214 11.41 9.71 1.22
C THR A 214 11.78 8.25 1.37
N GLY A 215 10.80 7.34 1.41
CA GLY A 215 11.01 5.89 1.50
C GLY A 215 9.69 5.15 1.70
N ARG A 216 9.19 4.55 0.62
CA ARG A 216 7.88 3.93 0.59
C ARG A 216 7.78 2.69 1.48
N ALA A 217 8.82 1.87 1.51
CA ALA A 217 8.94 0.72 2.39
C ALA A 217 10.13 0.93 3.33
N PRO A 218 9.91 1.25 4.62
CA PRO A 218 10.99 1.64 5.53
C PRO A 218 11.81 0.44 6.03
N VAL A 219 12.37 -0.34 5.11
CA VAL A 219 13.16 -1.55 5.43
C VAL A 219 14.51 -1.20 6.05
N LEU A 220 15.15 -0.12 5.62
CA LEU A 220 16.42 0.33 6.20
C LEU A 220 16.21 0.78 7.64
N GLU A 221 15.19 1.59 7.90
CA GLU A 221 14.82 2.06 9.23
C GLU A 221 14.43 0.90 10.15
N ALA A 222 13.76 -0.13 9.61
CA ALA A 222 13.45 -1.34 10.37
C ALA A 222 14.71 -2.09 10.80
N LEU A 223 15.67 -2.28 9.89
CA LEU A 223 16.93 -2.97 10.18
C LEU A 223 17.86 -2.16 11.08
N GLU A 224 17.83 -0.83 10.99
CA GLU A 224 18.56 0.07 11.89
C GLU A 224 17.93 0.09 13.30
N ALA A 225 16.60 -0.06 13.41
CA ALA A 225 15.90 -0.08 14.68
C ALA A 225 16.18 -1.33 15.51
N ASP A 226 16.45 -2.48 14.91
CA ASP A 226 16.70 -3.74 15.63
C ASP A 226 17.77 -4.59 14.95
N ALA A 227 18.98 -4.59 15.52
CA ALA A 227 20.10 -5.37 15.01
C ALA A 227 19.97 -6.91 15.24
N SER A 228 18.96 -7.35 16.00
CA SER A 228 18.72 -8.78 16.24
C SER A 228 17.92 -9.46 15.13
N LEU A 229 17.44 -8.71 14.15
CA LEU A 229 16.64 -9.23 13.05
C LEU A 229 17.49 -10.13 12.14
N GLY A 230 17.03 -11.37 11.94
CA GLY A 230 17.62 -12.31 10.97
C GLY A 230 16.91 -12.30 9.63
N ARG A 231 15.68 -11.77 9.58
CA ARG A 231 14.87 -11.71 8.37
C ARG A 231 14.09 -10.40 8.27
N ALA A 232 13.89 -9.91 7.05
CA ALA A 232 12.95 -8.84 6.75
C ALA A 232 12.10 -9.22 5.52
N VAL A 233 10.78 -9.16 5.65
CA VAL A 233 9.85 -9.34 4.53
C VAL A 233 9.23 -8.00 4.19
N VAL A 234 9.58 -7.49 3.00
CA VAL A 234 9.02 -6.28 2.43
C VAL A 234 7.82 -6.67 1.57
N VAL A 235 6.63 -6.24 1.95
CA VAL A 235 5.41 -6.47 1.18
C VAL A 235 5.17 -5.27 0.27
N MET A 236 5.09 -5.51 -1.01
CA MET A 236 4.87 -4.49 -2.03
C MET A 236 3.46 -4.63 -2.61
N SER A 237 2.70 -3.54 -2.64
CA SER A 237 1.33 -3.50 -3.17
C SER A 237 1.27 -3.29 -4.69
N TYR A 238 2.25 -3.82 -5.43
CA TYR A 238 2.34 -3.74 -6.89
C TYR A 238 2.91 -5.04 -7.45
N ALA A 239 2.17 -5.66 -8.38
CA ALA A 239 2.63 -6.89 -9.02
C ALA A 239 3.77 -6.61 -10.02
N PRO A 240 4.78 -7.50 -10.13
CA PRO A 240 5.86 -7.33 -11.10
C PRO A 240 5.40 -7.29 -12.55
N THR A 241 4.26 -7.94 -12.84
CA THR A 241 3.63 -8.00 -14.17
C THR A 241 2.64 -6.86 -14.42
N GLU A 242 2.36 -6.04 -13.40
CA GLU A 242 1.45 -4.90 -13.54
C GLU A 242 2.08 -3.86 -14.45
N ARG A 243 1.35 -3.47 -15.49
CA ARG A 243 1.76 -2.41 -16.41
C ARG A 243 0.96 -1.16 -16.08
N GLY A 244 1.62 -0.02 -16.06
CA GLY A 244 0.99 1.28 -15.95
C GLY A 244 -0.01 1.49 -17.10
N ALA A 245 -1.05 2.28 -16.84
CA ALA A 245 -1.98 2.65 -17.89
C ALA A 245 -1.37 3.71 -18.80
N GLU A 246 -1.76 3.69 -20.08
CA GLU A 246 -1.33 4.72 -21.03
C GLU A 246 -1.77 6.12 -20.55
N PRO A 247 -0.85 7.09 -20.42
CA PRO A 247 -1.14 8.40 -19.84
C PRO A 247 -1.86 9.32 -20.84
N THR A 248 -3.12 9.03 -21.12
CA THR A 248 -3.96 9.79 -22.07
C THR A 248 -4.39 11.17 -21.54
N THR A 249 -4.21 11.44 -20.25
CA THR A 249 -4.52 12.74 -19.62
C THR A 249 -3.40 13.16 -18.68
N MET A 250 -3.27 14.48 -18.43
CA MET A 250 -2.29 15.00 -17.47
C MET A 250 -2.44 14.35 -16.06
N ARG A 251 -3.67 14.21 -15.58
CA ARG A 251 -3.94 13.53 -14.30
C ARG A 251 -3.39 12.11 -14.30
N ARG A 252 -3.64 11.36 -15.37
CA ARG A 252 -3.15 9.97 -15.50
C ARG A 252 -1.63 9.93 -15.57
N ALA A 253 -1.02 10.84 -16.30
CA ALA A 253 0.43 10.94 -16.37
C ALA A 253 1.07 11.20 -15.01
N LEU A 254 0.46 12.05 -14.17
CA LEU A 254 0.90 12.30 -12.80
C LEU A 254 0.72 11.08 -11.89
N GLU A 255 -0.45 10.43 -11.94
CA GLU A 255 -0.74 9.21 -11.17
C GLU A 255 0.28 8.11 -11.49
N GLU A 256 0.48 7.78 -12.77
CA GLU A 256 1.42 6.74 -13.22
C GLU A 256 2.88 7.08 -12.90
N SER A 257 3.27 8.36 -13.02
CA SER A 257 4.61 8.81 -12.64
C SER A 257 4.86 8.65 -11.15
N PHE A 258 3.88 8.97 -10.33
CA PHE A 258 3.96 8.83 -8.88
C PHE A 258 4.05 7.33 -8.48
N GLU A 259 3.21 6.48 -9.07
CA GLU A 259 3.28 5.03 -8.84
C GLU A 259 4.64 4.45 -9.26
N LEU A 260 5.16 4.85 -10.41
CA LEU A 260 6.47 4.40 -10.87
C LEU A 260 7.59 4.77 -9.90
N ILE A 261 7.60 6.01 -9.39
CA ILE A 261 8.57 6.47 -8.39
C ILE A 261 8.49 5.59 -7.14
N MET A 262 7.27 5.32 -6.64
CA MET A 262 7.06 4.47 -5.46
C MET A 262 7.58 3.05 -5.66
N ILE A 263 7.27 2.42 -6.79
CA ILE A 263 7.74 1.07 -7.13
C ILE A 263 9.27 1.02 -7.18
N GLN A 264 9.90 2.01 -7.82
CA GLN A 264 11.36 2.05 -7.93
C GLN A 264 12.04 2.30 -6.57
N GLN A 265 11.43 3.11 -5.69
CA GLN A 265 11.93 3.29 -4.32
C GLN A 265 11.91 1.97 -3.55
N ILE A 266 10.79 1.25 -3.53
CA ILE A 266 10.68 -0.02 -2.80
C ILE A 266 11.76 -1.01 -3.26
N ARG A 267 11.91 -1.17 -4.57
CA ARG A 267 12.92 -2.09 -5.14
C ARG A 267 14.34 -1.69 -4.77
N ARG A 268 14.66 -0.40 -4.93
CA ARG A 268 15.99 0.13 -4.61
C ARG A 268 16.31 0.05 -3.12
N ASP A 269 15.35 0.38 -2.26
CA ASP A 269 15.56 0.34 -0.81
C ASP A 269 15.68 -1.10 -0.31
N THR A 270 14.94 -2.05 -0.90
CA THR A 270 15.08 -3.48 -0.63
C THR A 270 16.47 -4.00 -1.06
N GLU A 271 16.94 -3.61 -2.23
CA GLU A 271 18.26 -4.00 -2.69
C GLU A 271 19.38 -3.37 -1.85
N LEU A 272 19.23 -2.11 -1.48
CA LEU A 272 20.17 -1.43 -0.59
C LEU A 272 20.21 -2.09 0.79
N ALA A 273 19.06 -2.54 1.31
CA ALA A 273 18.98 -3.27 2.56
C ALA A 273 19.78 -4.60 2.49
N ARG A 274 19.64 -5.36 1.41
CA ARG A 274 20.44 -6.58 1.16
C ARG A 274 21.94 -6.31 1.17
N LEU A 275 22.35 -5.23 0.52
CA LEU A 275 23.77 -4.84 0.44
C LEU A 275 24.34 -4.36 1.79
N ARG A 276 23.56 -3.60 2.57
CA ARG A 276 24.00 -3.05 3.85
C ARG A 276 23.94 -4.05 5.00
N HIS A 277 23.01 -5.01 4.92
CA HIS A 277 22.76 -6.00 5.96
C HIS A 277 22.86 -7.42 5.39
N PRO A 278 24.06 -7.86 4.91
CA PRO A 278 24.23 -9.15 4.24
C PRO A 278 23.94 -10.37 5.13
N ALA A 279 23.91 -10.18 6.45
CA ALA A 279 23.54 -11.22 7.41
C ALA A 279 22.02 -11.36 7.60
N VAL A 280 21.22 -10.45 7.06
CA VAL A 280 19.77 -10.48 7.16
C VAL A 280 19.18 -10.97 5.85
N ASP A 281 18.27 -11.95 5.92
CA ASP A 281 17.51 -12.43 4.78
C ASP A 281 16.39 -11.40 4.41
N VAL A 282 16.66 -10.54 3.43
CA VAL A 282 15.71 -9.52 2.98
C VAL A 282 14.94 -10.01 1.77
N GLN A 283 13.66 -10.31 1.97
CA GLN A 283 12.73 -10.80 0.96
C GLN A 283 11.78 -9.70 0.47
N LEU A 284 11.47 -9.68 -0.82
CA LEU A 284 10.45 -8.81 -1.40
C LEU A 284 9.25 -9.67 -1.83
N LEU A 285 8.16 -9.60 -1.07
CA LEU A 285 6.92 -10.27 -1.40
C LEU A 285 6.06 -9.34 -2.26
N THR A 286 5.69 -9.82 -3.44
CA THR A 286 4.89 -9.09 -4.42
C THR A 286 3.63 -9.88 -4.76
N PRO A 287 2.53 -9.20 -5.16
CA PRO A 287 1.31 -9.89 -5.59
C PRO A 287 1.56 -10.84 -6.77
N SER A 288 0.95 -12.03 -6.70
CA SER A 288 1.00 -13.03 -7.79
C SER A 288 0.20 -12.61 -9.02
N SER A 289 -0.69 -11.61 -8.87
CA SER A 289 -1.48 -11.02 -9.96
C SER A 289 -1.66 -9.51 -9.76
N PRO A 290 -1.92 -8.74 -10.84
CA PRO A 290 -2.13 -7.30 -10.75
C PRO A 290 -3.24 -6.90 -9.79
N LEU A 291 -2.99 -5.88 -8.97
CA LEU A 291 -3.97 -5.30 -8.06
C LEU A 291 -4.77 -4.22 -8.80
N LEU A 292 -5.78 -4.63 -9.57
CA LEU A 292 -6.56 -3.76 -10.46
C LEU A 292 -7.47 -2.78 -9.68
N LEU A 293 -6.88 -2.00 -8.79
CA LEU A 293 -7.55 -1.02 -7.93
C LEU A 293 -6.73 0.24 -7.85
N ARG A 294 -7.37 1.41 -7.94
CA ARG A 294 -6.68 2.70 -7.71
C ARG A 294 -6.54 2.96 -6.21
N PRO A 295 -5.50 3.70 -5.79
CA PRO A 295 -5.22 3.94 -4.36
C PRO A 295 -6.34 4.59 -3.55
N LEU A 296 -7.25 5.33 -4.19
CA LEU A 296 -8.39 6.00 -3.53
C LEU A 296 -9.74 5.33 -3.80
N ASP A 297 -9.76 4.18 -4.45
CA ASP A 297 -10.99 3.42 -4.71
C ASP A 297 -11.23 2.41 -3.58
N PHE A 298 -12.02 2.79 -2.59
CA PHE A 298 -12.41 1.93 -1.48
C PHE A 298 -13.69 1.17 -1.82
N ASP A 299 -13.59 0.26 -2.81
CA ASP A 299 -14.66 -0.65 -3.21
C ASP A 299 -14.58 -1.94 -2.37
N ALA A 300 -15.66 -2.26 -1.65
CA ALA A 300 -15.67 -3.36 -0.68
C ALA A 300 -15.35 -4.73 -1.32
N ASP A 301 -15.89 -5.00 -2.50
CA ASP A 301 -15.65 -6.27 -3.20
C ASP A 301 -14.21 -6.36 -3.71
N ALA A 302 -13.67 -5.25 -4.22
CA ALA A 302 -12.28 -5.19 -4.65
C ALA A 302 -11.33 -5.39 -3.46
N MET A 303 -11.56 -4.72 -2.33
CA MET A 303 -10.74 -4.89 -1.13
C MET A 303 -10.84 -6.30 -0.56
N ALA A 304 -12.03 -6.93 -0.57
CA ALA A 304 -12.19 -8.32 -0.17
C ALA A 304 -11.37 -9.28 -1.07
N ARG A 305 -11.32 -9.02 -2.39
CA ARG A 305 -10.47 -9.78 -3.30
C ARG A 305 -8.97 -9.57 -3.03
N LEU A 306 -8.56 -8.33 -2.73
CA LEU A 306 -7.16 -8.04 -2.39
C LEU A 306 -6.72 -8.69 -1.08
N LEU A 307 -7.57 -8.67 -0.04
CA LEU A 307 -7.34 -9.41 1.20
C LEU A 307 -7.15 -10.92 0.93
N ALA A 308 -8.06 -11.52 0.15
CA ALA A 308 -7.99 -12.93 -0.20
C ALA A 308 -6.71 -13.26 -1.00
N LEU A 309 -6.32 -12.41 -1.95
CA LEU A 309 -5.08 -12.56 -2.70
C LEU A 309 -3.86 -12.48 -1.78
N GLY A 310 -3.83 -11.49 -0.86
CA GLY A 310 -2.73 -11.35 0.11
C GLY A 310 -2.58 -12.58 1.00
N ARG A 311 -3.69 -13.14 1.49
CA ARG A 311 -3.70 -14.39 2.25
C ARG A 311 -3.17 -15.58 1.42
N ALA A 312 -3.63 -15.72 0.19
CA ALA A 312 -3.20 -16.80 -0.70
C ALA A 312 -1.68 -16.72 -1.01
N ASP A 313 -1.18 -15.51 -1.30
CA ASP A 313 0.24 -15.28 -1.57
C ASP A 313 1.10 -15.53 -0.33
N ALA A 314 0.63 -15.14 0.87
CA ALA A 314 1.28 -15.42 2.14
C ALA A 314 1.38 -16.94 2.40
N HIS A 315 0.29 -17.69 2.24
CA HIS A 315 0.32 -19.15 2.38
C HIS A 315 1.24 -19.81 1.35
N ALA A 316 1.23 -19.36 0.10
CA ALA A 316 2.15 -19.88 -0.91
C ALA A 316 3.61 -19.63 -0.54
N CYS A 317 3.91 -18.46 0.02
CA CYS A 317 5.22 -18.10 0.55
C CYS A 317 5.65 -19.04 1.70
N LEU A 318 4.75 -19.27 2.67
CA LEU A 318 5.00 -20.15 3.82
C LEU A 318 5.20 -21.61 3.41
N GLN A 319 4.37 -22.12 2.49
CA GLN A 319 4.54 -23.48 1.95
C GLN A 319 5.90 -23.64 1.27
N ALA A 320 6.30 -22.60 0.60
CA ALA A 320 7.58 -22.56 -0.01
C ALA A 320 8.72 -22.58 1.05
N TRP A 321 8.61 -21.93 2.20
CA TRP A 321 9.57 -22.00 3.32
C TRP A 321 9.60 -23.37 4.03
N GLY A 322 8.48 -24.08 4.11
CA GLY A 322 8.36 -25.37 4.80
C GLY A 322 8.73 -26.62 3.99
N ARG A 323 9.06 -26.50 2.72
CA ARG A 323 9.36 -27.64 1.82
C ARG A 323 10.82 -28.10 1.82
N ARG A 324 11.64 -27.70 2.78
CA ARG A 324 13.03 -28.18 2.94
C ARG A 324 13.20 -29.09 4.15
#